data_62a2ed320336e53d1d45660e5c26a581
#
_entry.id   62a2ed320336e53d1d45660e5c26a581
#
_cell.length_a   1.000
_cell.length_b   1.000
_cell.length_c   1.000
_cell.angle_alpha   90.00
_cell.angle_beta   90.00
_cell.angle_gamma   90.00
#
_symmetry.space_group_name_H-M   'P 1'
#
loop_
_entity.id
_entity.type
_entity.pdbx_description
1 polymer ?
#
loop_
_entity_poly.entity_id
_entity_poly.type
_entity_poly.pdbx_seq_one_letter_code
_entity_poly.pdbx_strand_id
1 'polypeptide(L)'
;MDNEHRALITWSSEHVRLGLPHFGQTIDPSWLDGAEERWSLVCVFDQPPRAQGNPSVARVRFLMEEAPRLTPGTTLRLFERATRQRATVEILE
;
A
#
# COMPACT_ATOMS: atom_id res chain seq x y z
N MET A 1 10.83 6.70 16.56
CA MET A 1 11.06 7.42 15.32
C MET A 1 10.06 6.96 14.28
N ASP A 2 9.51 7.89 13.60
CA ASP A 2 8.42 7.62 12.69
C ASP A 2 8.95 7.31 11.29
N ASN A 3 8.70 6.10 10.79
CA ASN A 3 9.09 5.69 9.44
C ASN A 3 7.89 5.70 8.49
N GLU A 4 6.83 6.40 8.88
CA GLU A 4 5.64 6.50 8.04
C GLU A 4 5.85 7.47 6.89
N HIS A 5 5.29 7.11 5.75
CA HIS A 5 5.30 7.93 4.55
C HIS A 5 3.88 8.09 4.06
N ARG A 6 3.60 9.27 3.53
CA ARG A 6 2.34 9.50 2.86
C ARG A 6 2.39 8.86 1.49
N ALA A 7 1.34 8.16 1.11
CA ALA A 7 1.31 7.40 -0.13
C ALA A 7 -0.05 7.47 -0.80
N LEU A 8 -0.03 7.32 -2.12
CA LEU A 8 -1.23 7.21 -2.94
C LEU A 8 -1.41 5.75 -3.34
N ILE A 9 -2.58 5.20 -3.05
CA ILE A 9 -2.88 3.80 -3.33
C ILE A 9 -3.92 3.75 -4.43
N THR A 10 -3.52 3.22 -5.59
CA THR A 10 -4.40 3.04 -6.73
C THR A 10 -4.82 1.56 -6.79
N TRP A 11 -6.10 1.32 -6.53
CA TRP A 11 -6.65 -0.02 -6.44
C TRP A 11 -6.85 -0.63 -7.82
N SER A 12 -6.72 -1.94 -7.91
CA SER A 12 -6.99 -2.66 -9.16
C SER A 12 -8.47 -2.51 -9.53
N SER A 13 -8.78 -2.59 -10.83
CA SER A 13 -10.16 -2.49 -11.30
C SER A 13 -11.04 -3.57 -10.69
N GLU A 14 -10.50 -4.76 -10.48
CA GLU A 14 -11.23 -5.84 -9.84
C GLU A 14 -11.63 -5.48 -8.41
N HIS A 15 -10.71 -4.90 -7.65
CA HIS A 15 -11.00 -4.51 -6.26
C HIS A 15 -11.97 -3.34 -6.18
N VAL A 16 -11.91 -2.42 -7.14
CA VAL A 16 -12.91 -1.35 -7.23
C VAL A 16 -14.29 -1.95 -7.47
N ARG A 17 -14.40 -2.92 -8.38
CA ARG A 17 -15.66 -3.55 -8.72
C ARG A 17 -16.23 -4.36 -7.55
N LEU A 18 -15.36 -5.10 -6.82
CA LEU A 18 -15.78 -5.91 -5.69
C LEU A 18 -16.08 -5.11 -4.43
N GLY A 19 -15.64 -3.89 -4.37
CA GLY A 19 -15.79 -3.02 -3.22
C GLY A 19 -14.47 -2.80 -2.49
N LEU A 20 -14.12 -1.54 -2.28
CA LEU A 20 -12.88 -1.18 -1.59
C LEU A 20 -12.98 -1.50 -0.11
N PRO A 21 -11.83 -1.70 0.58
CA PRO A 21 -11.83 -1.98 2.01
C PRO A 21 -12.52 -0.86 2.81
N HIS A 22 -13.25 -1.27 3.84
CA HIS A 22 -13.87 -0.34 4.79
C HIS A 22 -13.11 -0.27 6.11
N PHE A 23 -11.91 -0.83 6.14
CA PHE A 23 -11.05 -0.83 7.32
C PHE A 23 -10.13 0.38 7.30
N GLY A 24 -9.76 0.85 8.49
CA GLY A 24 -8.79 1.94 8.63
C GLY A 24 -7.34 1.51 8.55
N GLN A 25 -7.07 0.22 8.49
CA GLN A 25 -5.71 -0.30 8.42
C GLN A 25 -5.67 -1.62 7.68
N THR A 26 -4.63 -1.79 6.87
CA THR A 26 -4.34 -3.06 6.20
C THR A 26 -2.87 -3.42 6.36
N ILE A 27 -2.57 -4.71 6.34
CA ILE A 27 -1.20 -5.23 6.32
C ILE A 27 -1.15 -6.26 5.22
N ASP A 28 -0.41 -5.98 4.16
CA ASP A 28 -0.37 -6.82 2.97
C ASP A 28 1.05 -7.00 2.46
N PRO A 29 1.33 -8.12 1.77
CA PRO A 29 2.61 -8.30 1.09
C PRO A 29 2.79 -7.27 -0.01
N SER A 30 4.01 -6.79 -0.16
CA SER A 30 4.33 -5.82 -1.19
C SER A 30 5.67 -6.11 -1.82
N TRP A 31 5.86 -5.64 -3.06
CA TRP A 31 7.12 -5.69 -3.77
C TRP A 31 7.46 -4.29 -4.24
N LEU A 32 8.71 -3.89 -4.00
CA LEU A 32 9.28 -2.72 -4.66
C LEU A 32 9.48 -3.05 -6.13
N ASP A 33 9.21 -2.08 -7.01
CA ASP A 33 9.46 -2.26 -8.43
C ASP A 33 10.94 -2.55 -8.68
N GLY A 34 11.21 -3.62 -9.41
CA GLY A 34 12.57 -4.04 -9.71
C GLY A 34 13.23 -4.88 -8.63
N ALA A 35 12.55 -5.15 -7.52
CA ALA A 35 13.08 -5.98 -6.45
C ALA A 35 12.37 -7.32 -6.40
N GLU A 36 13.09 -8.33 -5.94
CA GLU A 36 12.53 -9.68 -5.79
C GLU A 36 12.03 -9.96 -4.38
N GLU A 37 12.48 -9.17 -3.41
CA GLU A 37 12.11 -9.40 -2.02
C GLU A 37 10.72 -8.86 -1.73
N ARG A 38 10.00 -9.59 -0.89
CA ARG A 38 8.65 -9.25 -0.46
C ARG A 38 8.70 -8.75 0.97
N TRP A 39 8.03 -7.63 1.22
CA TRP A 39 7.94 -7.03 2.55
C TRP A 39 6.50 -6.71 2.88
N SER A 40 6.10 -6.95 4.12
CA SER A 40 4.75 -6.58 4.56
C SER A 40 4.66 -5.08 4.72
N LEU A 41 3.68 -4.47 4.06
CA LEU A 41 3.43 -3.03 4.12
C LEU A 41 2.20 -2.76 4.97
N VAL A 42 2.35 -1.90 5.97
CA VAL A 42 1.25 -1.43 6.81
C VAL A 42 0.71 -0.16 6.18
N CYS A 43 -0.58 -0.14 5.88
CA CYS A 43 -1.27 1.04 5.36
C CYS A 43 -2.30 1.49 6.38
N VAL A 44 -2.21 2.74 6.81
CA VAL A 44 -3.14 3.34 7.75
C VAL A 44 -3.90 4.44 7.03
N PHE A 45 -5.22 4.33 7.01
CA PHE A 45 -6.09 5.26 6.31
C PHE A 45 -6.83 6.12 7.33
N ASP A 46 -6.75 7.44 7.21
CA ASP A 46 -7.52 8.35 8.05
C ASP A 46 -9.01 8.20 7.77
N GLN A 47 -9.36 7.99 6.50
CA GLN A 47 -10.68 7.56 6.09
C GLN A 47 -10.55 6.27 5.31
N PRO A 48 -11.39 5.25 5.56
CA PRO A 48 -11.30 3.98 4.85
C PRO A 48 -11.33 4.17 3.33
N PRO A 49 -10.66 3.28 2.58
CA PRO A 49 -10.66 3.38 1.11
C PRO A 49 -12.05 3.47 0.50
N ARG A 50 -13.02 2.77 1.07
CA ARG A 50 -14.40 2.82 0.57
C ARG A 50 -14.98 4.23 0.65
N ALA A 51 -14.62 5.00 1.68
CA ALA A 51 -15.08 6.38 1.83
C ALA A 51 -14.30 7.34 0.92
N GLN A 52 -13.00 7.09 0.71
CA GLN A 52 -12.17 7.95 -0.12
C GLN A 52 -12.40 7.72 -1.61
N GLY A 53 -12.54 6.45 -2.00
CA GLY A 53 -12.58 6.08 -3.41
C GLY A 53 -11.22 5.66 -3.94
N ASN A 54 -11.08 5.64 -5.25
CA ASN A 54 -9.86 5.25 -5.93
C ASN A 54 -9.31 6.43 -6.72
N PRO A 55 -8.08 6.90 -6.47
CA PRO A 55 -7.12 6.37 -5.49
C PRO A 55 -7.44 6.78 -4.05
N SER A 56 -6.81 6.09 -3.10
CA SER A 56 -6.91 6.41 -1.68
C SER A 56 -5.57 6.91 -1.15
N VAL A 57 -5.61 7.81 -0.17
CA VAL A 57 -4.40 8.30 0.50
C VAL A 57 -4.23 7.56 1.81
N ALA A 58 -3.00 7.15 2.11
CA ALA A 58 -2.67 6.42 3.33
C ALA A 58 -1.32 6.87 3.87
N ARG A 59 -1.09 6.56 5.13
CA ARG A 59 0.25 6.58 5.71
C ARG A 59 0.75 5.15 5.70
N VAL A 60 1.94 4.94 5.16
CA VAL A 60 2.48 3.59 4.97
C VAL A 60 3.85 3.45 5.61
N ARG A 61 4.15 2.25 6.05
CA ARG A 61 5.48 1.86 6.52
C ARG A 61 5.62 0.36 6.35
N PHE A 62 6.87 -0.09 6.22
CA PHE A 62 7.11 -1.53 6.28
C PHE A 62 6.93 -2.02 7.72
N LEU A 63 6.43 -3.24 7.86
CA LEU A 63 6.25 -3.86 9.15
C LEU A 63 7.59 -4.20 9.80
N MET A 64 8.58 -4.63 9.01
CA MET A 64 9.88 -5.07 9.49
C MET A 64 10.91 -3.95 9.40
N GLU A 65 11.72 -3.80 10.46
CA GLU A 65 12.76 -2.76 10.50
C GLU A 65 13.86 -2.99 9.48
N GLU A 66 14.09 -4.25 9.09
CA GLU A 66 15.14 -4.62 8.13
C GLU A 66 14.78 -4.26 6.70
N ALA A 67 13.54 -3.86 6.46
CA ALA A 67 13.08 -3.53 5.11
C ALA A 67 13.81 -2.31 4.55
N PRO A 68 13.90 -2.21 3.22
CA PRO A 68 14.54 -1.05 2.59
C PRO A 68 13.85 0.25 2.96
N ARG A 69 14.59 1.36 2.91
CA ARG A 69 14.02 2.67 3.18
C ARG A 69 13.14 3.11 2.02
N LEU A 70 11.94 3.59 2.35
CA LEU A 70 11.04 4.18 1.36
C LEU A 70 11.43 5.63 1.10
N THR A 71 11.39 6.03 -0.16
CA THR A 71 11.69 7.41 -0.58
C THR A 71 10.58 7.92 -1.49
N PRO A 72 10.37 9.25 -1.54
CA PRO A 72 9.37 9.81 -2.46
C PRO A 72 9.60 9.36 -3.90
N GLY A 73 8.50 9.05 -4.59
CA GLY A 73 8.55 8.56 -5.95
C GLY A 73 8.71 7.05 -6.08
N THR A 74 9.01 6.36 -4.99
CA THR A 74 9.09 4.90 -4.99
C THR A 74 7.71 4.31 -5.27
N THR A 75 7.67 3.30 -6.12
CA THR A 75 6.44 2.58 -6.44
C THR A 75 6.52 1.14 -5.94
N LEU A 76 5.45 0.69 -5.30
CA LEU A 76 5.32 -0.69 -4.85
C LEU A 76 4.06 -1.30 -5.43
N ARG A 77 4.08 -2.62 -5.57
CA ARG A 77 2.88 -3.40 -5.89
C ARG A 77 2.40 -4.07 -4.62
N LEU A 78 1.14 -3.90 -4.30
CA LEU A 78 0.51 -4.45 -3.11
C LEU A 78 -0.32 -5.66 -3.51
N PHE A 79 -0.15 -6.78 -2.81
CA PHE A 79 -0.80 -8.03 -3.15
C PHE A 79 -1.72 -8.51 -2.03
N GLU A 80 -2.85 -9.08 -2.42
CA GLU A 80 -3.73 -9.78 -1.51
C GLU A 80 -3.16 -11.15 -1.18
N ARG A 81 -2.62 -11.81 -2.23
CA ARG A 81 -1.94 -13.09 -2.16
C ARG A 81 -0.73 -13.04 -3.08
N ALA A 82 0.08 -14.08 -3.04
CA ALA A 82 1.32 -14.13 -3.83
C ALA A 82 1.13 -13.80 -5.31
N THR A 83 -0.02 -14.09 -5.88
CA THR A 83 -0.27 -13.95 -7.33
C THR A 83 -1.38 -12.94 -7.66
N ARG A 84 -2.00 -12.31 -6.68
CA ARG A 84 -3.14 -11.43 -6.94
C ARG A 84 -2.85 -10.03 -6.48
N GLN A 85 -2.53 -9.17 -7.42
CA GLN A 85 -2.24 -7.76 -7.13
C GLN A 85 -3.51 -7.02 -6.74
N ARG A 86 -3.44 -6.32 -5.63
CA ARG A 86 -4.54 -5.54 -5.07
C ARG A 86 -4.47 -4.08 -5.48
N ALA A 87 -3.26 -3.51 -5.50
CA ALA A 87 -3.09 -2.08 -5.71
C ALA A 87 -1.65 -1.76 -6.11
N THR A 88 -1.48 -0.54 -6.58
CA THR A 88 -0.16 0.08 -6.76
C THR A 88 -0.03 1.20 -5.74
N VAL A 89 1.12 1.31 -5.11
CA VAL A 89 1.40 2.29 -4.09
C VAL A 89 2.50 3.22 -4.57
N GLU A 90 2.25 4.52 -4.51
CA GLU A 90 3.26 5.53 -4.83
C GLU A 90 3.56 6.33 -3.57
N ILE A 91 4.84 6.38 -3.19
CA ILE A 91 5.28 7.15 -2.02
C ILE A 91 5.34 8.62 -2.40
N LEU A 92 4.60 9.45 -1.69
CA LEU A 92 4.50 10.89 -1.98
C LEU A 92 5.48 11.72 -1.17
N GLU A 93 5.71 11.31 0.08
CA GLU A 93 6.59 12.06 0.99
C GLU A 93 7.43 11.14 1.85
#